data_dd1635623889435976f9d9a9a17896c8
#
_entry.id   dd1635623889435976f9d9a9a17896c8
#
_cell.length_a   1.000
_cell.length_b   1.000
_cell.length_c   1.000
_cell.angle_alpha   90.00
_cell.angle_beta   90.00
_cell.angle_gamma   90.00
#
_symmetry.space_group_name_H-M   'P 1'
#
loop_
_entity.id
_entity.type
_entity.pdbx_description
1 polymer ?
#
loop_
_entity_poly.entity_id
_entity_poly.type
_entity_poly.pdbx_seq_one_letter_code
_entity_poly.pdbx_strand_id
1 'polypeptide(L)'
;MNKDKLRNIAIIAHVDHGKTTLVDKLLQQSGTLDRKNMTTERIMDSNDQERERGITILAKNTAINWKDHRINIVDTPGHADFGGEVERVLSMVDSVLLLVDAVDGPMPQTRFVTQKAFEKGLNPIVVINKVDRPEARPHWVLDQVFDLFDNLGATDEQLDFTVIYASALNGFAGHEPDELADDMTPLLDMITKKVAAPDVDESAPFSCLLYTSDAADEVDRG
;
A
#
# COMPACT_ATOMS: atom_id res chain seq x y z
N MET A 1 1.60 -0.40 -23.83
CA MET A 1 1.00 -1.20 -22.73
C MET A 1 -0.44 -0.77 -22.63
N ASN A 2 -1.42 -1.67 -22.60
CA ASN A 2 -2.82 -1.27 -22.53
C ASN A 2 -3.12 -0.70 -21.13
N LYS A 3 -3.71 0.51 -21.02
CA LYS A 3 -4.06 1.16 -19.77
C LYS A 3 -4.98 0.31 -18.90
N ASP A 4 -5.88 -0.47 -19.52
CA ASP A 4 -6.84 -1.34 -18.81
C ASP A 4 -6.14 -2.41 -17.95
N LYS A 5 -4.86 -2.69 -18.22
CA LYS A 5 -4.04 -3.65 -17.49
C LYS A 5 -3.11 -3.01 -16.47
N LEU A 6 -3.21 -1.70 -16.28
CA LEU A 6 -2.46 -0.97 -15.24
C LEU A 6 -3.29 -0.86 -13.96
N ARG A 7 -2.61 -0.95 -12.81
CA ARG A 7 -3.17 -0.69 -11.49
C ARG A 7 -2.17 0.12 -10.69
N ASN A 8 -2.57 1.31 -10.27
CA ASN A 8 -1.72 2.19 -9.47
C ASN A 8 -2.27 2.21 -8.04
N ILE A 9 -1.47 1.76 -7.09
CA ILE A 9 -1.86 1.67 -5.69
C ILE A 9 -0.82 2.31 -4.79
N ALA A 10 -1.26 2.94 -3.71
CA ALA A 10 -0.40 3.34 -2.60
C ALA A 10 -0.61 2.41 -1.42
N ILE A 11 0.46 2.05 -0.71
CA ILE A 11 0.35 1.29 0.54
C ILE A 11 0.45 2.25 1.72
N ILE A 12 -0.60 2.27 2.54
CA ILE A 12 -0.73 3.08 3.74
C ILE A 12 -0.68 2.15 4.95
N ALA A 13 0.21 2.43 5.89
CA ALA A 13 0.31 1.66 7.12
C ALA A 13 0.86 2.52 8.25
N HIS A 14 0.52 2.16 9.47
CA HIS A 14 1.27 2.63 10.63
C HIS A 14 2.66 1.95 10.69
N VAL A 15 3.60 2.59 11.38
CA VAL A 15 4.91 2.01 11.66
C VAL A 15 4.73 0.62 12.29
N ASP A 16 5.55 -0.33 11.89
CA ASP A 16 5.53 -1.73 12.36
C ASP A 16 4.29 -2.57 11.99
N HIS A 17 3.32 -2.06 11.24
CA HIS A 17 2.21 -2.87 10.72
C HIS A 17 2.61 -3.86 9.61
N GLY A 18 3.88 -3.83 9.16
CA GLY A 18 4.45 -4.80 8.23
C GLY A 18 4.40 -4.39 6.77
N LYS A 19 4.38 -3.07 6.47
CA LYS A 19 4.33 -2.52 5.12
C LYS A 19 5.47 -3.03 4.24
N THR A 20 6.72 -2.82 4.66
CA THR A 20 7.92 -3.26 3.93
C THR A 20 7.91 -4.77 3.71
N THR A 21 7.57 -5.54 4.75
CA THR A 21 7.47 -7.01 4.66
C THR A 21 6.42 -7.45 3.64
N LEU A 22 5.26 -6.77 3.60
CA LEU A 22 4.22 -7.06 2.61
C LEU A 22 4.71 -6.81 1.19
N VAL A 23 5.31 -5.64 0.93
CA VAL A 23 5.82 -5.30 -0.41
C VAL A 23 6.90 -6.28 -0.85
N ASP A 24 7.83 -6.63 0.03
CA ASP A 24 8.87 -7.63 -0.26
C ASP A 24 8.27 -8.98 -0.63
N LYS A 25 7.24 -9.44 0.08
CA LYS A 25 6.56 -10.70 -0.24
C LYS A 25 5.82 -10.67 -1.58
N LEU A 26 5.12 -9.58 -1.86
CA LEU A 26 4.45 -9.39 -3.15
C LEU A 26 5.46 -9.41 -4.31
N LEU A 27 6.61 -8.75 -4.14
CA LEU A 27 7.71 -8.77 -5.12
C LEU A 27 8.28 -10.17 -5.33
N GLN A 28 8.52 -10.90 -4.24
CA GLN A 28 9.06 -12.27 -4.31
C GLN A 28 8.11 -13.22 -5.03
N GLN A 29 6.82 -13.20 -4.66
CA GLN A 29 5.83 -14.15 -5.16
C GLN A 29 5.31 -13.82 -6.55
N SER A 30 5.37 -12.54 -6.98
CA SER A 30 5.03 -12.15 -8.35
C SER A 30 6.06 -12.60 -9.39
N GLY A 31 7.22 -13.13 -8.97
CA GLY A 31 8.31 -13.50 -9.87
C GLY A 31 9.00 -12.31 -10.54
N THR A 32 8.74 -11.08 -10.07
CA THR A 32 9.32 -9.85 -10.63
C THR A 32 10.81 -9.73 -10.27
N LEU A 33 11.23 -10.36 -9.18
CA LEU A 33 12.64 -10.37 -8.75
C LEU A 33 13.41 -11.49 -9.42
N ASP A 34 14.54 -11.16 -10.04
CA ASP A 34 15.51 -12.14 -10.48
C ASP A 34 16.02 -12.95 -9.28
N ARG A 35 16.17 -14.27 -9.46
CA ARG A 35 16.64 -15.21 -8.42
C ARG A 35 17.95 -14.78 -7.73
N LYS A 36 18.74 -13.91 -8.35
CA LYS A 36 20.01 -13.39 -7.79
C LYS A 36 19.80 -12.32 -6.69
N ASN A 37 18.64 -11.66 -6.64
CA ASN A 37 18.32 -10.61 -5.68
C ASN A 37 17.42 -11.10 -4.52
N MET A 38 17.08 -12.39 -4.49
CA MET A 38 16.18 -12.97 -3.48
C MET A 38 16.77 -13.05 -2.05
N THR A 39 18.06 -12.76 -1.88
CA THR A 39 18.74 -12.91 -0.58
C THR A 39 18.80 -11.62 0.24
N THR A 40 18.34 -10.49 -0.32
CA THR A 40 18.38 -9.22 0.40
C THR A 40 17.00 -8.96 1.02
N GLU A 41 16.88 -9.19 2.32
CA GLU A 41 15.74 -8.72 3.10
C GLU A 41 15.64 -7.19 2.99
N ARG A 42 14.41 -6.65 2.89
CA ARG A 42 14.11 -5.21 2.77
C ARG A 42 14.63 -4.56 1.47
N ILE A 43 14.20 -5.12 0.34
CA ILE A 43 14.57 -4.61 -1.00
C ILE A 43 14.16 -3.13 -1.16
N MET A 44 13.08 -2.71 -0.53
CA MET A 44 12.57 -1.34 -0.58
C MET A 44 13.34 -0.37 0.33
N ASP A 45 13.95 -0.83 1.43
CA ASP A 45 14.69 0.02 2.37
C ASP A 45 16.19 0.11 1.98
N SER A 46 16.49 0.87 0.93
CA SER A 46 17.86 1.00 0.41
C SER A 46 18.70 2.08 1.11
N ASN A 47 18.07 2.95 1.92
CA ASN A 47 18.75 4.02 2.65
C ASN A 47 19.19 3.51 4.03
N ASP A 48 20.45 3.79 4.41
CA ASP A 48 20.99 3.37 5.72
C ASP A 48 20.17 3.91 6.90
N GLN A 49 19.61 5.12 6.79
CA GLN A 49 18.74 5.70 7.81
C GLN A 49 17.39 4.98 7.94
N GLU A 50 16.83 4.51 6.84
CA GLU A 50 15.60 3.71 6.83
C GLU A 50 15.83 2.34 7.46
N ARG A 51 16.99 1.71 7.15
CA ARG A 51 17.39 0.43 7.75
C ARG A 51 17.62 0.53 9.25
N GLU A 52 18.30 1.61 9.69
CA GLU A 52 18.62 1.83 11.10
C GLU A 52 17.38 2.13 11.94
N ARG A 53 16.43 2.90 11.39
CA ARG A 53 15.21 3.32 12.08
C ARG A 53 14.02 2.39 11.86
N GLY A 54 14.08 1.50 10.87
CA GLY A 54 12.98 0.59 10.51
C GLY A 54 11.76 1.30 9.91
N ILE A 55 11.91 2.52 9.40
CA ILE A 55 10.82 3.34 8.82
C ILE A 55 11.13 3.73 7.39
N THR A 56 10.09 3.82 6.55
CA THR A 56 10.20 4.40 5.21
C THR A 56 10.20 5.93 5.33
N ILE A 57 11.24 6.58 4.79
CA ILE A 57 11.39 8.03 4.79
C ILE A 57 10.96 8.62 3.46
N LEU A 58 11.39 7.99 2.35
CA LEU A 58 11.07 8.44 0.99
C LEU A 58 10.08 7.50 0.33
N ALA A 59 9.10 8.07 -0.36
CA ALA A 59 8.20 7.29 -1.19
C ALA A 59 8.98 6.59 -2.32
N LYS A 60 8.73 5.32 -2.49
CA LYS A 60 9.38 4.48 -3.50
C LYS A 60 8.37 3.88 -4.43
N ASN A 61 8.70 3.87 -5.71
CA ASN A 61 7.87 3.26 -6.74
C ASN A 61 8.42 1.88 -7.09
N THR A 62 7.56 0.91 -7.06
CA THR A 62 7.87 -0.47 -7.45
C THR A 62 6.77 -0.98 -8.38
N ALA A 63 7.12 -1.81 -9.34
CA ALA A 63 6.16 -2.42 -10.24
C ALA A 63 6.22 -3.95 -10.15
N ILE A 64 5.04 -4.54 -10.07
CA ILE A 64 4.83 -5.99 -10.05
C ILE A 64 4.08 -6.37 -11.33
N ASN A 65 4.51 -7.43 -12.00
CA ASN A 65 3.74 -8.04 -13.06
C ASN A 65 2.97 -9.23 -12.48
N TRP A 66 1.64 -9.20 -12.57
CA TRP A 66 0.79 -10.27 -12.10
C TRP A 66 -0.18 -10.69 -13.19
N LYS A 67 -0.04 -11.93 -13.66
CA LYS A 67 -0.77 -12.43 -14.82
C LYS A 67 -0.55 -11.47 -16.01
N ASP A 68 -1.60 -10.86 -16.52
CA ASP A 68 -1.54 -9.92 -17.64
C ASP A 68 -1.62 -8.43 -17.20
N HIS A 69 -1.56 -8.18 -15.89
CA HIS A 69 -1.61 -6.84 -15.30
C HIS A 69 -0.23 -6.39 -14.80
N ARG A 70 -0.05 -5.07 -14.84
CA ARG A 70 1.05 -4.39 -14.16
C ARG A 70 0.50 -3.60 -12.99
N ILE A 71 0.96 -3.91 -11.80
CA ILE A 71 0.62 -3.23 -10.55
C ILE A 71 1.78 -2.33 -10.17
N ASN A 72 1.56 -1.02 -10.23
CA ASN A 72 2.51 -0.03 -9.73
C ASN A 72 2.18 0.23 -8.26
N ILE A 73 3.15 0.03 -7.40
CA ILE A 73 3.04 0.20 -5.96
C ILE A 73 3.86 1.41 -5.57
N VAL A 74 3.21 2.38 -4.94
CA VAL A 74 3.88 3.51 -4.31
C VAL A 74 3.91 3.26 -2.81
N ASP A 75 5.10 3.07 -2.26
CA ASP A 75 5.30 2.95 -0.83
C ASP A 75 5.28 4.34 -0.19
N THR A 76 4.33 4.59 0.71
CA THR A 76 4.18 5.90 1.35
C THR A 76 4.97 5.96 2.65
N PRO A 77 5.54 7.13 2.98
CA PRO A 77 6.09 7.35 4.32
C PRO A 77 5.03 7.08 5.39
N GLY A 78 5.42 6.36 6.44
CA GLY A 78 4.50 5.99 7.52
C GLY A 78 4.32 7.06 8.60
N HIS A 79 5.02 8.20 8.52
CA HIS A 79 5.02 9.21 9.59
C HIS A 79 4.20 10.44 9.21
N ALA A 80 3.42 10.99 10.16
CA ALA A 80 2.56 12.15 9.95
C ALA A 80 3.31 13.44 9.53
N ASP A 81 4.61 13.53 9.80
CA ASP A 81 5.46 14.67 9.42
C ASP A 81 5.62 14.83 7.89
N PHE A 82 5.30 13.80 7.12
CA PHE A 82 5.41 13.78 5.66
C PHE A 82 4.07 14.03 4.94
N GLY A 83 3.16 14.81 5.53
CA GLY A 83 1.82 15.04 4.99
C GLY A 83 1.79 15.53 3.54
N GLY A 84 2.69 16.41 3.15
CA GLY A 84 2.79 16.90 1.76
C GLY A 84 3.20 15.81 0.76
N GLU A 85 4.06 14.89 1.16
CA GLU A 85 4.47 13.75 0.34
C GLU A 85 3.34 12.72 0.19
N VAL A 86 2.62 12.46 1.29
CA VAL A 86 1.41 11.62 1.28
C VAL A 86 0.37 12.15 0.29
N GLU A 87 0.08 13.46 0.30
CA GLU A 87 -0.89 14.06 -0.63
C GLU A 87 -0.45 13.94 -2.10
N ARG A 88 0.85 14.07 -2.38
CA ARG A 88 1.40 13.86 -3.73
C ARG A 88 1.24 12.41 -4.18
N VAL A 89 1.61 11.45 -3.32
CA VAL A 89 1.45 10.03 -3.62
C VAL A 89 0.00 9.68 -3.91
N LEU A 90 -0.93 10.12 -3.06
CA LEU A 90 -2.35 9.86 -3.23
C LEU A 90 -2.94 10.49 -4.50
N SER A 91 -2.30 11.51 -5.09
CA SER A 91 -2.73 12.07 -6.38
C SER A 91 -2.25 11.29 -7.60
N MET A 92 -1.37 10.30 -7.42
CA MET A 92 -0.79 9.49 -8.52
C MET A 92 -1.34 8.08 -8.57
N VAL A 93 -2.27 7.73 -7.69
CA VAL A 93 -2.79 6.36 -7.55
C VAL A 93 -4.30 6.31 -7.74
N ASP A 94 -4.80 5.13 -8.09
CA ASP A 94 -6.22 4.89 -8.36
C ASP A 94 -6.93 4.23 -7.17
N SER A 95 -6.17 3.69 -6.22
CA SER A 95 -6.68 3.08 -4.99
C SER A 95 -5.59 3.02 -3.92
N VAL A 96 -5.97 2.68 -2.69
CA VAL A 96 -5.05 2.53 -1.56
C VAL A 96 -5.20 1.16 -0.91
N LEU A 97 -4.08 0.56 -0.53
CA LEU A 97 -4.04 -0.57 0.40
C LEU A 97 -3.84 -0.03 1.80
N LEU A 98 -4.85 -0.15 2.64
CA LEU A 98 -4.78 0.20 4.05
C LEU A 98 -4.37 -1.02 4.85
N LEU A 99 -3.13 -1.04 5.33
CA LEU A 99 -2.57 -2.14 6.11
C LEU A 99 -2.76 -1.89 7.59
N VAL A 100 -3.47 -2.79 8.27
CA VAL A 100 -3.77 -2.71 9.70
C VAL A 100 -3.29 -3.98 10.40
N ASP A 101 -2.67 -3.82 11.56
CA ASP A 101 -2.23 -4.95 12.41
C ASP A 101 -3.45 -5.62 13.06
N ALA A 102 -3.53 -6.95 13.00
CA ALA A 102 -4.62 -7.74 13.57
C ALA A 102 -4.67 -7.72 15.11
N VAL A 103 -3.61 -7.25 15.77
CA VAL A 103 -3.52 -7.10 17.24
C VAL A 103 -3.85 -5.68 17.67
N ASP A 104 -3.17 -4.69 17.05
CA ASP A 104 -3.22 -3.30 17.48
C ASP A 104 -4.42 -2.53 16.89
N GLY A 105 -4.91 -2.93 15.72
CA GLY A 105 -5.97 -2.24 15.02
C GLY A 105 -5.50 -0.93 14.35
N PRO A 106 -6.46 -0.06 13.94
CA PRO A 106 -6.13 1.21 13.30
C PRO A 106 -5.52 2.20 14.30
N MET A 107 -4.38 2.79 13.93
CA MET A 107 -3.59 3.71 14.75
C MET A 107 -3.77 5.17 14.29
N PRO A 108 -3.42 6.19 15.11
CA PRO A 108 -3.67 7.60 14.78
C PRO A 108 -3.12 8.07 13.44
N GLN A 109 -1.96 7.56 13.02
CA GLN A 109 -1.36 7.90 11.73
C GLN A 109 -2.19 7.35 10.56
N THR A 110 -2.77 6.16 10.71
CA THR A 110 -3.71 5.57 9.76
C THR A 110 -4.90 6.50 9.50
N ARG A 111 -5.44 7.12 10.56
CA ARG A 111 -6.56 8.06 10.48
C ARG A 111 -6.27 9.22 9.52
N PHE A 112 -5.13 9.90 9.70
CA PHE A 112 -4.77 11.06 8.88
C PHE A 112 -4.67 10.70 7.39
N VAL A 113 -3.94 9.64 7.07
CA VAL A 113 -3.71 9.25 5.67
C VAL A 113 -4.99 8.73 5.02
N THR A 114 -5.82 7.98 5.76
CA THR A 114 -7.14 7.52 5.30
C THR A 114 -8.06 8.69 4.99
N GLN A 115 -8.10 9.71 5.85
CA GLN A 115 -8.88 10.93 5.60
C GLN A 115 -8.45 11.59 4.29
N LYS A 116 -7.14 11.73 4.06
CA LYS A 116 -6.61 12.30 2.81
C LYS A 116 -6.93 11.46 1.58
N ALA A 117 -6.97 10.15 1.70
CA ALA A 117 -7.40 9.26 0.62
C ALA A 117 -8.90 9.45 0.29
N PHE A 118 -9.76 9.58 1.31
CA PHE A 118 -11.19 9.83 1.13
C PHE A 118 -11.49 11.19 0.52
N GLU A 119 -10.78 12.24 0.95
CA GLU A 119 -10.87 13.59 0.34
C GLU A 119 -10.56 13.58 -1.17
N LYS A 120 -9.75 12.61 -1.63
CA LYS A 120 -9.44 12.40 -3.05
C LYS A 120 -10.36 11.42 -3.76
N GLY A 121 -11.38 10.90 -3.08
CA GLY A 121 -12.34 9.92 -3.64
C GLY A 121 -11.74 8.53 -3.87
N LEU A 122 -10.63 8.20 -3.24
CA LEU A 122 -10.03 6.87 -3.37
C LEU A 122 -10.78 5.84 -2.52
N ASN A 123 -11.03 4.66 -3.12
CA ASN A 123 -11.65 3.53 -2.42
C ASN A 123 -10.56 2.62 -1.85
N PRO A 124 -10.56 2.34 -0.54
CA PRO A 124 -9.54 1.52 0.09
C PRO A 124 -9.80 0.03 -0.08
N ILE A 125 -8.71 -0.74 -0.20
CA ILE A 125 -8.68 -2.17 0.10
C ILE A 125 -8.02 -2.31 1.46
N VAL A 126 -8.70 -2.91 2.42
CA VAL A 126 -8.17 -3.12 3.77
C VAL A 126 -7.44 -4.46 3.83
N VAL A 127 -6.21 -4.44 4.32
CA VAL A 127 -5.42 -5.64 4.56
C VAL A 127 -5.18 -5.77 6.07
N ILE A 128 -5.85 -6.72 6.70
CA ILE A 128 -5.64 -7.06 8.12
C ILE A 128 -4.47 -8.03 8.19
N ASN A 129 -3.32 -7.52 8.61
CA ASN A 129 -2.05 -8.25 8.61
C ASN A 129 -1.74 -8.84 9.99
N LYS A 130 -0.81 -9.81 10.00
CA LYS A 130 -0.35 -10.52 11.20
C LYS A 130 -1.44 -11.38 11.87
N VAL A 131 -2.34 -11.93 11.06
CA VAL A 131 -3.39 -12.84 11.57
C VAL A 131 -2.84 -14.14 12.15
N ASP A 132 -1.57 -14.46 11.90
CA ASP A 132 -0.83 -15.59 12.46
C ASP A 132 -0.43 -15.40 13.93
N ARG A 133 -0.58 -14.20 14.49
CA ARG A 133 -0.25 -13.94 15.89
C ARG A 133 -1.30 -14.52 16.85
N PRO A 134 -0.89 -15.10 17.99
CA PRO A 134 -1.83 -15.64 18.98
C PRO A 134 -2.82 -14.62 19.53
N GLU A 135 -2.41 -13.34 19.59
CA GLU A 135 -3.23 -12.23 20.09
C GLU A 135 -4.09 -11.57 19.00
N ALA A 136 -4.03 -12.07 17.75
CA ALA A 136 -4.79 -11.52 16.64
C ALA A 136 -6.30 -11.57 16.89
N ARG A 137 -6.97 -10.45 16.59
CA ARG A 137 -8.41 -10.26 16.71
C ARG A 137 -8.99 -9.68 15.43
N PRO A 138 -8.91 -10.40 14.30
CA PRO A 138 -9.22 -9.84 13.00
C PRO A 138 -10.63 -9.26 12.89
N HIS A 139 -11.65 -9.88 13.47
CA HIS A 139 -13.01 -9.37 13.47
C HIS A 139 -13.15 -8.07 14.25
N TRP A 140 -12.55 -8.00 15.44
CA TRP A 140 -12.53 -6.76 16.22
C TRP A 140 -11.82 -5.62 15.48
N VAL A 141 -10.71 -5.92 14.80
CA VAL A 141 -10.00 -4.93 13.99
C VAL A 141 -10.85 -4.47 12.81
N LEU A 142 -11.60 -5.36 12.18
CA LEU A 142 -12.52 -5.01 11.10
C LEU A 142 -13.59 -4.02 11.61
N ASP A 143 -14.19 -4.26 12.77
CA ASP A 143 -15.16 -3.34 13.38
C ASP A 143 -14.52 -1.97 13.66
N GLN A 144 -13.27 -1.95 14.17
CA GLN A 144 -12.56 -0.70 14.43
C GLN A 144 -12.22 0.08 13.14
N VAL A 145 -11.95 -0.61 12.04
CA VAL A 145 -11.73 0.02 10.74
C VAL A 145 -13.03 0.60 10.20
N PHE A 146 -14.14 -0.11 10.34
CA PHE A 146 -15.47 0.38 9.97
C PHE A 146 -15.83 1.65 10.75
N ASP A 147 -15.69 1.62 12.08
CA ASP A 147 -15.90 2.77 12.94
C ASP A 147 -15.00 3.96 12.57
N LEU A 148 -13.74 3.68 12.21
CA LEU A 148 -12.83 4.72 11.73
C LEU A 148 -13.34 5.38 10.45
N PHE A 149 -13.78 4.60 9.47
CA PHE A 149 -14.26 5.10 8.18
C PHE A 149 -15.54 5.91 8.34
N ASP A 150 -16.49 5.42 9.12
CA ASP A 150 -17.74 6.15 9.46
C ASP A 150 -17.43 7.48 10.13
N ASN A 151 -16.53 7.49 11.13
CA ASN A 151 -16.09 8.71 11.82
C ASN A 151 -15.31 9.70 10.92
N LEU A 152 -14.75 9.26 9.81
CA LEU A 152 -14.09 10.10 8.80
C LEU A 152 -15.07 10.63 7.74
N GLY A 153 -16.34 10.24 7.81
CA GLY A 153 -17.37 10.66 6.85
C GLY A 153 -17.22 9.96 5.50
N ALA A 154 -16.82 8.68 5.51
CA ALA A 154 -16.74 7.87 4.30
C ALA A 154 -18.10 7.81 3.57
N THR A 155 -18.06 7.75 2.25
CA THR A 155 -19.26 7.51 1.43
C THR A 155 -19.72 6.06 1.55
N ASP A 156 -20.97 5.76 1.15
CA ASP A 156 -21.48 4.38 1.14
C ASP A 156 -20.58 3.45 0.32
N GLU A 157 -20.01 3.92 -0.79
CA GLU A 157 -19.05 3.17 -1.61
C GLU A 157 -17.73 2.89 -0.87
N GLN A 158 -17.27 3.84 -0.05
CA GLN A 158 -16.06 3.70 0.75
C GLN A 158 -16.29 2.81 1.97
N LEU A 159 -17.53 2.74 2.49
CA LEU A 159 -17.93 1.83 3.57
C LEU A 159 -18.13 0.39 3.07
N ASP A 160 -18.42 0.18 1.78
CA ASP A 160 -18.42 -1.14 1.13
C ASP A 160 -17.00 -1.58 0.73
N PHE A 161 -16.04 -1.35 1.61
CA PHE A 161 -14.65 -1.67 1.35
C PHE A 161 -14.39 -3.18 1.33
N THR A 162 -13.40 -3.58 0.54
CA THR A 162 -12.97 -4.97 0.47
C THR A 162 -11.90 -5.25 1.53
N VAL A 163 -11.99 -6.43 2.16
CA VAL A 163 -11.03 -6.89 3.18
C VAL A 163 -10.27 -8.11 2.70
N ILE A 164 -8.98 -8.16 3.03
CA ILE A 164 -8.09 -9.31 2.89
C ILE A 164 -7.38 -9.52 4.23
N TYR A 165 -7.29 -10.77 4.65
CA TYR A 165 -6.53 -11.19 5.81
C TYR A 165 -5.18 -11.74 5.37
N ALA A 166 -4.10 -11.37 6.06
CA ALA A 166 -2.75 -11.75 5.62
C ALA A 166 -1.78 -11.98 6.78
N SER A 167 -0.76 -12.78 6.50
CA SER A 167 0.50 -12.77 7.21
C SER A 167 1.62 -12.44 6.24
N ALA A 168 2.01 -11.18 6.19
CA ALA A 168 3.10 -10.73 5.33
C ALA A 168 4.41 -11.45 5.64
N LEU A 169 4.68 -11.75 6.92
CA LEU A 169 5.87 -12.46 7.35
C LEU A 169 5.93 -13.88 6.75
N ASN A 170 4.85 -14.62 6.86
CA ASN A 170 4.76 -15.99 6.37
C ASN A 170 4.45 -16.07 4.87
N GLY A 171 3.90 -15.00 4.29
CA GLY A 171 3.67 -14.86 2.86
C GLY A 171 2.39 -15.51 2.37
N PHE A 172 1.32 -15.47 3.16
CA PHE A 172 0.00 -15.97 2.77
C PHE A 172 -1.11 -14.93 3.01
N ALA A 173 -2.21 -15.08 2.27
CA ALA A 173 -3.39 -14.23 2.39
C ALA A 173 -4.68 -15.03 2.13
N GLY A 174 -5.83 -14.48 2.52
CA GLY A 174 -7.14 -15.10 2.31
C GLY A 174 -8.28 -14.11 2.44
N HIS A 175 -9.47 -14.53 2.05
CA HIS A 175 -10.69 -13.73 2.15
C HIS A 175 -11.33 -13.81 3.54
N GLU A 176 -11.03 -14.87 4.28
CA GLU A 176 -11.49 -15.11 5.65
C GLU A 176 -10.28 -15.35 6.55
N PRO A 177 -10.33 -14.98 7.83
CA PRO A 177 -9.17 -15.14 8.74
C PRO A 177 -8.80 -16.60 9.00
N ASP A 178 -9.75 -17.51 8.87
CA ASP A 178 -9.58 -18.96 9.11
C ASP A 178 -9.36 -19.76 7.81
N GLU A 179 -9.53 -19.13 6.63
CA GLU A 179 -9.34 -19.73 5.30
C GLU A 179 -8.28 -18.97 4.50
N LEU A 180 -7.03 -19.21 4.86
CA LEU A 180 -5.88 -18.58 4.20
C LEU A 180 -5.32 -19.50 3.13
N ALA A 181 -4.94 -18.91 1.97
CA ALA A 181 -4.20 -19.64 0.94
C ALA A 181 -2.73 -19.82 1.36
N ASP A 182 -1.98 -20.62 0.61
CA ASP A 182 -0.55 -20.86 0.88
C ASP A 182 0.36 -19.71 0.40
N ASP A 183 -0.20 -18.72 -0.29
CA ASP A 183 0.52 -17.61 -0.90
C ASP A 183 -0.29 -16.29 -0.89
N MET A 184 0.28 -15.24 -1.49
CA MET A 184 -0.34 -13.90 -1.63
C MET A 184 -1.26 -13.78 -2.86
N THR A 185 -1.55 -14.85 -3.57
CA THR A 185 -2.44 -14.84 -4.75
C THR A 185 -3.79 -14.16 -4.46
N PRO A 186 -4.48 -14.42 -3.33
CA PRO A 186 -5.75 -13.75 -3.04
C PRO A 186 -5.65 -12.23 -3.01
N LEU A 187 -4.57 -11.67 -2.46
CA LEU A 187 -4.34 -10.23 -2.43
C LEU A 187 -4.03 -9.67 -3.82
N LEU A 188 -3.13 -10.31 -4.58
CA LEU A 188 -2.78 -9.88 -5.93
C LEU A 188 -3.97 -9.95 -6.89
N ASP A 189 -4.77 -11.00 -6.80
CA ASP A 189 -6.01 -11.13 -7.58
C ASP A 189 -7.06 -10.10 -7.18
N MET A 190 -7.17 -9.79 -5.88
CA MET A 190 -8.06 -8.75 -5.38
C MET A 190 -7.68 -7.38 -5.95
N ILE A 191 -6.40 -7.01 -5.91
CA ILE A 191 -5.90 -5.74 -6.48
C ILE A 191 -6.29 -5.64 -7.95
N THR A 192 -6.04 -6.69 -8.74
CA THR A 192 -6.33 -6.65 -10.19
C THR A 192 -7.83 -6.57 -10.51
N LYS A 193 -8.69 -7.10 -9.64
CA LYS A 193 -10.15 -7.12 -9.82
C LYS A 193 -10.84 -5.85 -9.32
N LYS A 194 -10.39 -5.29 -8.20
CA LYS A 194 -11.10 -4.22 -7.49
C LYS A 194 -10.53 -2.83 -7.78
N VAL A 195 -9.23 -2.72 -8.03
CA VAL A 195 -8.64 -1.43 -8.41
C VAL A 195 -9.02 -1.10 -9.84
N ALA A 196 -9.55 0.10 -10.07
CA ALA A 196 -9.85 0.58 -11.40
C ALA A 196 -8.57 0.77 -12.23
N ALA A 197 -8.70 0.70 -13.55
CA ALA A 197 -7.64 1.16 -14.44
C ALA A 197 -7.53 2.69 -14.36
N PRO A 198 -6.33 3.28 -14.61
CA PRO A 198 -6.17 4.72 -14.60
C PRO A 198 -7.13 5.42 -15.58
N ASP A 199 -7.84 6.41 -15.07
CA ASP A 199 -8.68 7.29 -15.90
C ASP A 199 -7.80 8.38 -16.52
N VAL A 200 -7.33 8.12 -17.75
CA VAL A 200 -6.44 9.01 -18.48
C VAL A 200 -6.97 9.32 -19.87
N ASP A 201 -6.85 10.57 -20.27
CA ASP A 201 -7.10 11.02 -21.64
C ASP A 201 -5.83 10.81 -22.49
N GLU A 202 -5.83 9.77 -23.32
CA GLU A 202 -4.70 9.44 -24.21
C GLU A 202 -4.46 10.50 -25.29
N SER A 203 -5.42 11.40 -25.53
CA SER A 203 -5.31 12.50 -26.50
C SER A 203 -4.74 13.78 -25.89
N ALA A 204 -4.63 13.86 -24.55
CA ALA A 204 -4.09 15.02 -23.87
C ALA A 204 -2.60 15.21 -24.15
N PRO A 205 -2.08 16.45 -24.11
CA PRO A 205 -0.65 16.70 -24.21
C PRO A 205 0.12 15.98 -23.11
N PHE A 206 1.34 15.54 -23.43
CA PHE A 206 2.22 14.91 -22.43
C PHE A 206 2.41 15.83 -21.22
N SER A 207 2.06 15.32 -20.03
CA SER A 207 2.29 15.98 -18.75
C SER A 207 3.18 15.09 -17.90
N CYS A 208 4.25 15.64 -17.34
CA CYS A 208 5.18 14.92 -16.49
C CYS A 208 5.22 15.55 -15.10
N LEU A 209 4.96 14.74 -14.08
CA LEU A 209 5.22 15.11 -12.70
C LEU A 209 6.61 14.57 -12.33
N LEU A 210 7.58 15.48 -12.11
CA LEU A 210 8.90 15.11 -11.61
C LEU A 210 8.78 14.85 -10.10
N TYR A 211 8.96 13.57 -9.73
CA TYR A 211 8.99 13.11 -8.35
C TYR A 211 10.45 12.90 -7.92
N THR A 212 11.22 13.99 -7.93
CA THR A 212 12.59 13.99 -7.42
C THR A 212 12.73 15.11 -6.39
N SER A 213 13.68 14.96 -5.47
CA SER A 213 14.13 16.03 -4.58
C SER A 213 14.24 17.32 -5.37
N ASP A 214 13.67 18.38 -4.86
CA ASP A 214 13.60 19.67 -5.52
C ASP A 214 15.03 20.10 -5.93
N ALA A 215 15.25 20.34 -7.21
CA ALA A 215 16.52 20.84 -7.72
C ALA A 215 16.92 22.20 -7.10
N ALA A 216 15.99 22.87 -6.40
CA ALA A 216 16.25 24.06 -5.61
C ALA A 216 17.14 23.78 -4.37
N ASP A 217 17.11 22.56 -3.82
CA ASP A 217 17.96 22.19 -2.69
C ASP A 217 19.44 21.95 -3.07
N GLU A 218 19.74 21.81 -4.36
CA GLU A 218 21.12 21.64 -4.85
C GLU A 218 21.80 22.97 -5.17
N VAL A 219 21.06 24.07 -5.32
CA VAL A 219 21.62 25.39 -5.70
C VAL A 219 22.24 26.12 -4.50
N ASP A 220 21.89 25.77 -3.28
CA ASP A 220 22.38 26.45 -2.06
C ASP A 220 23.66 25.82 -1.48
N ARG A 221 24.32 24.90 -2.19
CA ARG A 221 25.60 24.27 -1.80
C ARG A 221 26.76 24.61 -2.72
N GLY A 222 26.71 25.78 -3.35
CA GLY A 222 27.82 26.37 -4.13
C GLY A 222 28.62 27.36 -3.30
#